data_d8a16d988066157f7972630401d04282
#
_entry.id   d8a16d988066157f7972630401d04282
#
_cell.length_a   1.000
_cell.length_b   1.000
_cell.length_c   1.000
_cell.angle_alpha   90.00
_cell.angle_beta   90.00
_cell.angle_gamma   90.00
#
_symmetry.space_group_name_H-M   'P 1'
#
loop_
_entity.id
_entity.type
_entity.pdbx_description
1 polymer ?
#
loop_
_entity_poly.entity_id
_entity_poly.type
_entity_poly.pdbx_seq_one_letter_code
_entity_poly.pdbx_strand_id
1 'polypeptide(L)'
;YSKWVGTPYRYGGQTSRGIDCSALMVKVFGDAFNRQLPRTTIQQVKVGKAISKRHLQIGDLIFFKTGWNKRHVGVYMGKGQFFHASVSKGVTISRLDKPYWAKRYWQSRRVI
;
A
#
# COMPACT_ATOMS: atom_id res chain seq x y z
N TYR A 1 -5.42 8.03 -8.45
CA TYR A 1 -4.03 7.59 -8.35
C TYR A 1 -3.11 8.34 -9.31
N SER A 2 -3.66 8.89 -10.38
CA SER A 2 -2.88 9.64 -11.36
C SER A 2 -2.15 10.85 -10.75
N LYS A 3 -2.69 11.39 -9.68
CA LYS A 3 -2.10 12.51 -8.95
C LYS A 3 -0.72 12.17 -8.36
N TRP A 4 -0.53 10.90 -7.96
CA TRP A 4 0.67 10.48 -7.25
C TRP A 4 1.64 9.66 -8.08
N VAL A 5 1.21 9.10 -9.21
CA VAL A 5 2.07 8.27 -10.06
C VAL A 5 3.34 9.03 -10.44
N GLY A 6 4.48 8.38 -10.28
CA GLY A 6 5.77 8.99 -10.58
C GLY A 6 6.41 9.75 -9.43
N THR A 7 5.68 9.98 -8.32
CA THR A 7 6.28 10.61 -7.14
C THR A 7 7.40 9.72 -6.59
N PRO A 8 8.60 10.29 -6.31
CA PRO A 8 9.70 9.47 -5.79
C PRO A 8 9.40 8.91 -4.41
N TYR A 9 10.01 7.77 -4.10
CA TYR A 9 9.96 7.24 -2.75
C TYR A 9 10.89 8.05 -1.84
N ARG A 10 10.42 8.35 -0.64
CA ARG A 10 11.24 9.01 0.37
C ARG A 10 10.77 8.58 1.75
N TYR A 11 11.64 7.93 2.51
CA TYR A 11 11.31 7.47 3.85
C TYR A 11 10.87 8.65 4.72
N GLY A 12 9.71 8.51 5.37
CA GLY A 12 9.14 9.60 6.16
C GLY A 12 8.49 10.72 5.36
N GLY A 13 8.57 10.67 4.02
CA GLY A 13 8.01 11.71 3.16
C GLY A 13 6.51 11.66 3.07
N GLN A 14 5.88 12.81 2.90
CA GLN A 14 4.43 12.96 2.85
C GLN A 14 3.95 13.90 1.76
N THR A 15 4.80 14.24 0.80
CA THR A 15 4.49 15.26 -0.21
C THR A 15 4.80 14.77 -1.61
N SER A 16 4.46 15.57 -2.62
CA SER A 16 4.76 15.28 -4.02
C SER A 16 6.26 15.28 -4.33
N ARG A 17 7.10 15.74 -3.42
CA ARG A 17 8.56 15.70 -3.57
C ARG A 17 9.14 14.36 -3.12
N GLY A 18 8.38 13.58 -2.41
CA GLY A 18 8.78 12.26 -1.96
C GLY A 18 7.79 11.76 -0.92
N ILE A 19 7.40 10.49 -1.03
CA ILE A 19 6.38 9.92 -0.17
C ILE A 19 6.75 8.47 0.15
N ASP A 20 6.49 8.02 1.39
CA ASP A 20 6.68 6.61 1.72
C ASP A 20 5.39 5.82 1.56
N CYS A 21 5.45 4.49 1.75
CA CYS A 21 4.32 3.62 1.44
C CYS A 21 3.10 3.89 2.33
N SER A 22 3.31 4.08 3.62
CA SER A 22 2.19 4.32 4.54
C SER A 22 1.59 5.71 4.37
N ALA A 23 2.41 6.72 4.08
CA ALA A 23 1.92 8.08 3.82
C ALA A 23 1.07 8.12 2.56
N LEU A 24 1.47 7.37 1.52
CA LEU A 24 0.66 7.28 0.30
C LEU A 24 -0.72 6.72 0.62
N MET A 25 -0.79 5.69 1.46
CA MET A 25 -2.09 5.13 1.84
C MET A 25 -2.95 6.13 2.63
N VAL A 26 -2.34 6.91 3.53
CA VAL A 26 -3.06 7.98 4.23
C VAL A 26 -3.68 8.95 3.24
N LYS A 27 -2.90 9.39 2.23
CA LYS A 27 -3.38 10.33 1.22
C LYS A 27 -4.48 9.72 0.34
N VAL A 28 -4.27 8.51 -0.14
CA VAL A 28 -5.23 7.83 -1.02
C VAL A 28 -6.57 7.61 -0.30
N PHE A 29 -6.52 7.10 0.93
CA PHE A 29 -7.75 6.81 1.66
C PHE A 29 -8.46 8.10 2.11
N GLY A 30 -7.71 9.15 2.42
CA GLY A 30 -8.29 10.44 2.73
C GLY A 30 -9.00 11.05 1.53
N ASP A 31 -8.35 11.02 0.36
CA ASP A 31 -8.87 11.67 -0.84
C ASP A 31 -10.00 10.86 -1.51
N ALA A 32 -9.79 9.54 -1.65
CA ALA A 32 -10.71 8.71 -2.43
C ALA A 32 -11.89 8.18 -1.61
N PHE A 33 -11.67 7.85 -0.34
CA PHE A 33 -12.67 7.18 0.49
C PHE A 33 -13.09 7.97 1.71
N ASN A 34 -12.53 9.15 1.92
CA ASN A 34 -12.80 9.97 3.09
C ASN A 34 -12.59 9.18 4.39
N ARG A 35 -11.54 8.35 4.42
CA ARG A 35 -11.18 7.53 5.57
C ARG A 35 -9.83 7.95 6.10
N GLN A 36 -9.73 8.11 7.41
CA GLN A 36 -8.48 8.46 8.06
C GLN A 36 -7.73 7.20 8.48
N LEU A 37 -6.51 7.04 8.01
CA LEU A 37 -5.65 5.91 8.38
C LEU A 37 -4.56 6.36 9.34
N PRO A 38 -4.08 5.46 10.22
CA PRO A 38 -2.88 5.74 11.01
C PRO A 38 -1.68 6.00 10.09
N ARG A 39 -0.68 6.68 10.62
CA ARG A 39 0.47 7.15 9.82
C ARG A 39 1.42 6.03 9.38
N THR A 40 1.56 4.97 10.17
CA THR A 40 2.59 3.96 9.90
C THR A 40 1.99 2.63 9.44
N THR A 41 2.79 1.84 8.71
CA THR A 41 2.38 0.52 8.23
C THR A 41 2.02 -0.41 9.40
N ILE A 42 2.80 -0.38 10.47
CA ILE A 42 2.55 -1.23 11.65
C ILE A 42 1.18 -0.91 12.28
N GLN A 43 0.80 0.35 12.28
CA GLN A 43 -0.51 0.75 12.78
C GLN A 43 -1.62 0.41 11.79
N GLN A 44 -1.36 0.60 10.50
CA GLN A 44 -2.35 0.35 9.45
C GLN A 44 -2.73 -1.13 9.37
N VAL A 45 -1.80 -2.03 9.66
CA VAL A 45 -2.07 -3.47 9.60
C VAL A 45 -3.07 -3.93 10.67
N LYS A 46 -3.37 -3.08 11.64
CA LYS A 46 -4.30 -3.39 12.73
C LYS A 46 -5.69 -2.82 12.50
N VAL A 47 -5.90 -2.02 11.46
CA VAL A 47 -7.21 -1.42 11.20
C VAL A 47 -8.07 -2.34 10.32
N GLY A 48 -9.37 -2.15 10.42
CA GLY A 48 -10.30 -2.86 9.57
C GLY A 48 -10.38 -4.35 9.88
N LYS A 49 -10.78 -5.10 8.86
CA LYS A 49 -11.06 -6.53 8.97
C LYS A 49 -10.06 -7.32 8.13
N ALA A 50 -9.53 -8.41 8.69
CA ALA A 50 -8.62 -9.29 7.95
C ALA A 50 -9.34 -9.96 6.78
N ILE A 51 -8.71 -9.95 5.61
CA ILE A 51 -9.25 -10.52 4.37
C ILE A 51 -8.21 -11.47 3.79
N SER A 52 -8.65 -12.66 3.35
CA SER A 52 -7.74 -13.58 2.70
C SER A 52 -7.35 -13.08 1.30
N LYS A 53 -6.17 -13.48 0.84
CA LYS A 53 -5.63 -13.04 -0.45
C LYS A 53 -6.59 -13.28 -1.61
N ARG A 54 -7.27 -14.42 -1.63
CA ARG A 54 -8.18 -14.77 -2.72
C ARG A 54 -9.51 -14.02 -2.67
N HIS A 55 -9.79 -13.30 -1.60
CA HIS A 55 -11.02 -12.50 -1.47
C HIS A 55 -10.75 -11.01 -1.62
N LEU A 56 -9.59 -10.62 -2.10
CA LEU A 56 -9.24 -9.22 -2.30
C LEU A 56 -10.22 -8.51 -3.21
N GLN A 57 -10.59 -7.28 -2.81
CA GLN A 57 -11.43 -6.39 -3.61
C GLN A 57 -10.73 -5.04 -3.72
N ILE A 58 -11.09 -4.27 -4.75
CA ILE A 58 -10.53 -2.92 -4.96
C ILE A 58 -10.71 -2.10 -3.68
N GLY A 59 -9.62 -1.48 -3.23
CA GLY A 59 -9.63 -0.67 -2.02
C GLY A 59 -9.12 -1.39 -0.78
N ASP A 60 -8.88 -2.71 -0.85
CA ASP A 60 -8.29 -3.42 0.28
C ASP A 60 -6.81 -3.09 0.42
N LEU A 61 -6.34 -2.95 1.65
CA LEU A 61 -4.92 -2.77 1.94
C LEU A 61 -4.21 -4.11 1.88
N ILE A 62 -3.04 -4.14 1.26
CA ILE A 62 -2.19 -5.33 1.18
C ILE A 62 -0.86 -5.03 1.87
N PHE A 63 -0.42 -5.95 2.72
CA PHE A 63 0.79 -5.79 3.51
C PHE A 63 1.82 -6.84 3.15
N PHE A 64 3.08 -6.43 3.13
CA PHE A 64 4.21 -7.27 2.77
C PHE A 64 5.30 -7.20 3.83
N LYS A 65 6.08 -8.27 3.94
CA LYS A 65 7.30 -8.31 4.74
C LYS A 65 8.48 -8.28 3.77
N THR A 66 9.11 -7.12 3.65
CA THR A 66 10.14 -6.89 2.63
C THR A 66 11.57 -7.10 3.13
N GLY A 67 11.72 -7.34 4.43
CA GLY A 67 13.00 -7.61 5.03
C GLY A 67 12.86 -7.78 6.52
N TRP A 68 13.97 -8.01 7.21
CA TRP A 68 13.92 -8.12 8.67
C TRP A 68 13.42 -6.80 9.25
N ASN A 69 12.34 -6.87 10.01
CA ASN A 69 11.71 -5.71 10.63
C ASN A 69 11.30 -4.61 9.63
N LYS A 70 11.09 -5.00 8.35
CA LYS A 70 10.63 -4.07 7.30
C LYS A 70 9.27 -4.50 6.80
N ARG A 71 8.35 -3.55 6.72
CA ARG A 71 6.98 -3.80 6.26
C ARG A 71 6.62 -2.80 5.16
N HIS A 72 5.77 -3.25 4.24
CA HIS A 72 5.34 -2.44 3.10
C HIS A 72 3.84 -2.56 2.94
N VAL A 73 3.20 -1.53 2.41
CA VAL A 73 1.76 -1.50 2.21
C VAL A 73 1.40 -0.92 0.86
N GLY A 74 0.34 -1.44 0.28
CA GLY A 74 -0.25 -0.91 -0.94
C GLY A 74 -1.76 -1.10 -0.90
N VAL A 75 -2.45 -0.62 -1.93
CA VAL A 75 -3.89 -0.76 -2.06
C VAL A 75 -4.23 -1.56 -3.31
N TYR A 76 -5.12 -2.53 -3.16
CA TYR A 76 -5.51 -3.41 -4.28
C TYR A 76 -6.32 -2.64 -5.31
N MET A 77 -5.96 -2.81 -6.59
CA MET A 77 -6.59 -2.12 -7.71
C MET A 77 -7.49 -3.04 -8.54
N GLY A 78 -7.54 -4.31 -8.18
CA GLY A 78 -8.22 -5.32 -9.00
C GLY A 78 -7.27 -5.97 -9.99
N LYS A 79 -7.69 -7.10 -10.55
CA LYS A 79 -6.95 -7.83 -11.60
C LYS A 79 -5.51 -8.20 -11.21
N GLY A 80 -5.29 -8.43 -9.92
CA GLY A 80 -3.97 -8.83 -9.41
C GLY A 80 -2.98 -7.68 -9.30
N GLN A 81 -3.42 -6.43 -9.38
CA GLN A 81 -2.55 -5.25 -9.33
C GLN A 81 -2.73 -4.48 -8.03
N PHE A 82 -1.68 -3.80 -7.59
CA PHE A 82 -1.77 -2.94 -6.41
C PHE A 82 -0.97 -1.65 -6.62
N PHE A 83 -1.47 -0.57 -6.00
CA PHE A 83 -0.89 0.77 -6.08
C PHE A 83 -0.09 1.02 -4.81
N HIS A 84 1.18 1.45 -4.95
CA HIS A 84 2.05 1.64 -3.80
C HIS A 84 3.22 2.55 -4.12
N ALA A 85 3.95 2.96 -3.07
CA ALA A 85 5.18 3.73 -3.22
C ALA A 85 6.37 2.76 -3.16
N SER A 86 6.88 2.39 -4.34
CA SER A 86 8.02 1.47 -4.47
C SER A 86 9.32 2.20 -4.13
N VAL A 87 10.18 1.56 -3.35
CA VAL A 87 11.48 2.15 -2.99
C VAL A 87 12.31 2.45 -4.23
N SER A 88 12.28 1.57 -5.22
CA SER A 88 13.12 1.71 -6.42
C SER A 88 12.45 2.51 -7.54
N LYS A 89 11.12 2.52 -7.61
CA LYS A 89 10.39 3.11 -8.75
C LYS A 89 9.51 4.31 -8.38
N GLY A 90 9.38 4.60 -7.10
CA GLY A 90 8.42 5.61 -6.66
C GLY A 90 7.00 5.08 -6.69
N VAL A 91 6.04 5.99 -6.75
CA VAL A 91 4.62 5.63 -6.78
C VAL A 91 4.27 5.00 -8.12
N THR A 92 3.77 3.76 -8.07
CA THR A 92 3.52 2.96 -9.27
C THR A 92 2.49 1.86 -8.99
N ILE A 93 2.16 1.11 -10.02
CA ILE A 93 1.31 -0.08 -9.91
C ILE A 93 2.18 -1.30 -10.16
N SER A 94 2.05 -2.32 -9.32
CA SER A 94 2.77 -3.59 -9.44
C SER A 94 1.79 -4.75 -9.44
N ARG A 95 2.28 -5.95 -9.78
CA ARG A 95 1.44 -7.15 -9.80
C ARG A 95 1.75 -8.04 -8.61
N LEU A 96 0.70 -8.54 -7.96
CA LEU A 96 0.83 -9.46 -6.83
C LEU A 96 1.45 -10.80 -7.21
N ASP A 97 1.29 -11.23 -8.46
CA ASP A 97 1.79 -12.53 -8.91
C ASP A 97 3.27 -12.51 -9.27
N LYS A 98 3.93 -11.34 -9.26
CA LYS A 98 5.37 -11.28 -9.46
C LYS A 98 6.08 -11.97 -8.30
N PRO A 99 7.13 -12.78 -8.56
CA PRO A 99 7.79 -13.54 -7.50
C PRO A 99 8.23 -12.71 -6.30
N TYR A 100 8.76 -11.51 -6.54
CA TYR A 100 9.18 -10.63 -5.47
C TYR A 100 8.04 -10.38 -4.47
N TRP A 101 6.87 -10.00 -4.96
CA TRP A 101 5.74 -9.64 -4.12
C TRP A 101 4.98 -10.88 -3.60
N ALA A 102 4.87 -11.92 -4.42
CA ALA A 102 4.18 -13.14 -4.01
C ALA A 102 4.83 -13.79 -2.80
N LYS A 103 6.18 -13.78 -2.75
CA LYS A 103 6.93 -14.34 -1.64
C LYS A 103 6.85 -13.50 -0.36
N ARG A 104 6.56 -12.22 -0.50
CA ARG A 104 6.60 -11.27 0.61
C ARG A 104 5.22 -10.89 1.14
N TYR A 105 4.18 -11.40 0.50
CA TYR A 105 2.81 -11.16 0.96
C TYR A 105 2.65 -11.60 2.42
N TRP A 106 2.03 -10.73 3.22
CA TRP A 106 1.85 -10.99 4.64
C TRP A 106 0.37 -11.09 5.00
N GLN A 107 -0.40 -10.03 4.78
CA GLN A 107 -1.85 -10.05 5.04
C GLN A 107 -2.55 -8.90 4.33
N SER A 108 -3.88 -8.94 4.37
CA SER A 108 -4.72 -7.91 3.77
C SER A 108 -5.78 -7.46 4.75
N ARG A 109 -6.18 -6.19 4.65
CA ARG A 109 -7.18 -5.59 5.52
C ARG A 109 -8.22 -4.83 4.71
N ARG A 110 -9.49 -4.99 5.06
CA ARG A 110 -10.58 -4.22 4.48
C ARG A 110 -10.98 -3.12 5.44
N VAL A 111 -10.76 -1.88 5.02
CA VAL A 111 -11.03 -0.71 5.84
C VAL A 111 -12.36 -0.07 5.47
N ILE A 112 -12.77 -0.20 4.22
CA ILE A 112 -14.01 0.39 3.70
C ILE A 112 -15.06 -0.66 3.41
#